data_a8eac1dc26ec012b8355932b655d0056
#
_entry.id   a8eac1dc26ec012b8355932b655d0056
#
_cell.length_a   1.000
_cell.length_b   1.000
_cell.length_c   1.000
_cell.angle_alpha   90.00
_cell.angle_beta   90.00
_cell.angle_gamma   90.00
#
_symmetry.space_group_name_H-M   'P 1'
#
loop_
_entity.id
_entity.type
_entity.pdbx_description
1 polymer ?
#
loop_
_entity_poly.entity_id
_entity_poly.type
_entity_poly.pdbx_seq_one_letter_code
_entity_poly.pdbx_strand_id
1 'polypeptide(L)'
;MSKGNHNISSWVDAWRIYTRPAVVGMVFFGFSAGLPYLLVFSTLTAWLTEEGVSRSAIGLFAWVGMTYSVKVIWAPIVDRAAIPFFGRVLGQRRSWILFGQMLVVFGLIAISIFGVSNLPLLALFSVIVAFGSSTQDIAIDAYRIEAIEEEYQGAMSASYILGYRIALLIAGAGAFYVASFTAWSNVYLVMAVLMCVGFGAVMLAKEPLLSRQGLIRETDSALNTQKFTFLNAVVNPFKDFFVRNGSFALLIILLIGVYRLSDIVMGIMANPFYLDMGYSKIEIANITKLFGFFMTIFGAFVGGLLVIKWGVGRCLLIGAVAVATTNLFFAQLALLANPDLNWLAVTVSLDNLSGGFATTAFIAYLSGLTNKAYTATQYALFSSLMTLPGKFMSGFSGFVVDSYGYFTFFLSAAALGLPAILLIWFYFKNQKNRISKLSSDGSCGS
;
A
#
# COMPACT_ATOMS: atom_id res chain seq x y z
N MET A 1 5.12 17.85 29.11
CA MET A 1 6.01 18.24 28.01
C MET A 1 5.16 18.88 26.93
N SER A 2 5.38 20.17 26.70
CA SER A 2 4.62 21.02 25.79
C SER A 2 4.61 20.44 24.37
N LYS A 3 3.42 20.07 23.85
CA LYS A 3 3.21 19.83 22.44
C LYS A 3 3.34 21.17 21.73
N GLY A 4 4.51 21.45 21.16
CA GLY A 4 4.68 22.57 20.25
C GLY A 4 3.72 22.38 19.09
N ASN A 5 2.64 23.13 19.06
CA ASN A 5 1.79 23.32 17.89
C ASN A 5 2.62 24.05 16.82
N HIS A 6 3.45 23.35 16.08
CA HIS A 6 3.95 23.84 14.81
C HIS A 6 2.80 23.76 13.79
N ASN A 7 1.89 24.74 13.88
CA ASN A 7 0.96 24.99 12.78
C ASN A 7 1.82 25.35 11.55
N ILE A 8 1.94 24.41 10.59
CA ILE A 8 2.51 24.68 9.28
C ILE A 8 1.58 25.73 8.64
N SER A 9 1.92 27.00 8.81
CA SER A 9 1.09 28.12 8.38
C SER A 9 1.32 28.48 6.93
N SER A 10 2.47 28.05 6.35
CA SER A 10 2.95 28.42 5.04
C SER A 10 3.01 27.20 4.09
N TRP A 11 2.68 27.41 2.82
CA TRP A 11 2.92 26.42 1.76
C TRP A 11 4.41 26.12 1.57
N VAL A 12 5.28 27.10 1.82
CA VAL A 12 6.74 26.93 1.72
C VAL A 12 7.24 25.90 2.75
N ASP A 13 6.70 25.94 3.96
CA ASP A 13 7.08 24.98 5.01
C ASP A 13 6.60 23.56 4.67
N ALA A 14 5.40 23.44 4.08
CA ALA A 14 4.90 22.15 3.59
C ALA A 14 5.80 21.54 2.48
N TRP A 15 6.33 22.38 1.58
CA TRP A 15 7.26 21.94 0.54
C TRP A 15 8.63 21.53 1.09
N ARG A 16 9.17 22.25 2.07
CA ARG A 16 10.46 21.92 2.71
C ARG A 16 10.49 20.54 3.35
N ILE A 17 9.32 19.97 3.72
CA ILE A 17 9.25 18.63 4.29
C ILE A 17 9.75 17.58 3.31
N TYR A 18 9.51 17.74 2.01
CA TYR A 18 9.97 16.79 0.99
C TYR A 18 11.49 16.78 0.79
N THR A 19 12.23 17.76 1.31
CA THR A 19 13.70 17.76 1.29
C THR A 19 14.33 17.06 2.50
N ARG A 20 13.54 16.62 3.50
CA ARG A 20 14.06 15.90 4.66
C ARG A 20 14.62 14.54 4.25
N PRO A 21 15.82 14.13 4.71
CA PRO A 21 16.44 12.86 4.30
C PRO A 21 15.57 11.63 4.52
N ALA A 22 14.78 11.59 5.61
CA ALA A 22 13.86 10.48 5.88
C ALA A 22 12.75 10.40 4.83
N VAL A 23 12.21 11.56 4.37
CA VAL A 23 11.15 11.63 3.36
C VAL A 23 11.70 11.26 1.97
N VAL A 24 12.89 11.77 1.62
CA VAL A 24 13.58 11.40 0.37
C VAL A 24 13.91 9.90 0.37
N GLY A 25 14.41 9.36 1.48
CA GLY A 25 14.72 7.94 1.63
C GLY A 25 13.52 7.02 1.36
N MET A 26 12.30 7.50 1.67
CA MET A 26 11.09 6.73 1.42
C MET A 26 10.80 6.49 -0.06
N VAL A 27 11.31 7.32 -0.99
CA VAL A 27 11.21 7.04 -2.43
C VAL A 27 11.95 5.74 -2.77
N PHE A 28 13.15 5.55 -2.23
CA PHE A 28 13.97 4.37 -2.49
C PHE A 28 13.42 3.12 -1.77
N PHE A 29 12.85 3.28 -0.58
CA PHE A 29 12.13 2.19 0.08
C PHE A 29 10.86 1.81 -0.66
N GLY A 30 10.09 2.78 -1.14
CA GLY A 30 8.94 2.54 -2.00
C GLY A 30 9.32 1.82 -3.29
N PHE A 31 10.45 2.21 -3.90
CA PHE A 31 11.00 1.54 -5.08
C PHE A 31 11.28 0.06 -4.81
N SER A 32 12.01 -0.24 -3.73
CA SER A 32 12.34 -1.63 -3.39
C SER A 32 11.10 -2.46 -3.02
N ALA A 33 10.07 -1.85 -2.46
CA ALA A 33 8.80 -2.50 -2.14
C ALA A 33 7.97 -2.81 -3.40
N GLY A 34 7.92 -1.89 -4.35
CA GLY A 34 7.11 -2.04 -5.57
C GLY A 34 7.72 -2.96 -6.61
N LEU A 35 9.06 -3.04 -6.69
CA LEU A 35 9.76 -3.76 -7.76
C LEU A 35 9.36 -5.24 -7.86
N PRO A 36 9.33 -6.05 -6.79
CA PRO A 36 9.04 -7.48 -6.88
C PRO A 36 7.58 -7.78 -7.21
N TYR A 37 6.66 -6.84 -6.99
CA TYR A 37 5.22 -7.10 -7.09
C TYR A 37 4.80 -7.61 -8.47
N LEU A 38 5.11 -6.86 -9.54
CA LEU A 38 4.74 -7.28 -10.90
C LEU A 38 5.57 -8.46 -11.40
N LEU A 39 6.77 -8.66 -10.87
CA LEU A 39 7.67 -9.75 -11.26
C LEU A 39 7.16 -11.14 -10.84
N VAL A 40 6.28 -11.22 -9.85
CA VAL A 40 5.62 -12.48 -9.45
C VAL A 40 4.16 -12.55 -9.91
N PHE A 41 3.67 -11.53 -10.63
CA PHE A 41 2.32 -11.47 -11.19
C PHE A 41 2.34 -11.25 -12.70
N SER A 42 1.97 -10.08 -13.18
CA SER A 42 1.71 -9.83 -14.60
C SER A 42 2.95 -10.02 -15.49
N THR A 43 4.14 -9.72 -15.01
CA THR A 43 5.39 -9.92 -15.75
C THR A 43 5.72 -11.42 -15.86
N LEU A 44 5.55 -12.17 -14.74
CA LEU A 44 5.75 -13.61 -14.75
C LEU A 44 4.74 -14.33 -15.64
N THR A 45 3.46 -13.95 -15.58
CA THR A 45 2.43 -14.57 -16.41
C THR A 45 2.67 -14.34 -17.90
N ALA A 46 3.22 -13.18 -18.27
CA ALA A 46 3.62 -12.91 -19.66
C ALA A 46 4.73 -13.86 -20.11
N TRP A 47 5.79 -14.03 -19.31
CA TRP A 47 6.85 -14.99 -19.59
C TRP A 47 6.31 -16.41 -19.73
N LEU A 48 5.51 -16.87 -18.76
CA LEU A 48 4.89 -18.21 -18.81
C LEU A 48 4.03 -18.42 -20.07
N THR A 49 3.34 -17.36 -20.51
CA THR A 49 2.50 -17.42 -21.71
C THR A 49 3.35 -17.53 -22.98
N GLU A 50 4.44 -16.79 -23.10
CA GLU A 50 5.35 -16.85 -24.24
C GLU A 50 6.05 -18.22 -24.36
N GLU A 51 6.34 -18.86 -23.23
CA GLU A 51 6.92 -20.22 -23.16
C GLU A 51 5.86 -21.33 -23.34
N GLY A 52 4.61 -20.98 -23.63
CA GLY A 52 3.55 -21.95 -23.93
C GLY A 52 3.04 -22.74 -22.73
N VAL A 53 3.25 -22.25 -21.51
CA VAL A 53 2.73 -22.88 -20.28
C VAL A 53 1.21 -22.85 -20.27
N SER A 54 0.58 -23.95 -19.86
CA SER A 54 -0.88 -24.07 -19.84
C SER A 54 -1.55 -23.00 -18.96
N ARG A 55 -2.73 -22.51 -19.38
CA ARG A 55 -3.46 -21.47 -18.64
C ARG A 55 -3.83 -21.91 -17.22
N SER A 56 -4.11 -23.19 -17.02
CA SER A 56 -4.35 -23.78 -15.68
C SER A 56 -3.11 -23.67 -14.78
N ALA A 57 -1.92 -23.98 -15.30
CA ALA A 57 -0.69 -23.82 -14.53
C ALA A 57 -0.41 -22.34 -14.21
N ILE A 58 -0.59 -21.44 -15.19
CA ILE A 58 -0.48 -19.98 -14.98
C ILE A 58 -1.46 -19.50 -13.89
N GLY A 59 -2.70 -20.03 -13.90
CA GLY A 59 -3.70 -19.72 -12.87
C GLY A 59 -3.25 -20.10 -11.46
N LEU A 60 -2.53 -21.20 -11.28
CA LEU A 60 -2.01 -21.59 -9.95
C LEU A 60 -0.98 -20.60 -9.41
N PHE A 61 -0.23 -19.93 -10.28
CA PHE A 61 0.71 -18.87 -9.84
C PHE A 61 0.00 -17.67 -9.21
N ALA A 62 -1.30 -17.44 -9.44
CA ALA A 62 -2.06 -16.41 -8.75
C ALA A 62 -2.09 -16.63 -7.22
N TRP A 63 -1.93 -17.88 -6.75
CA TRP A 63 -1.86 -18.19 -5.33
C TRP A 63 -0.62 -17.62 -4.63
N VAL A 64 0.45 -17.33 -5.35
CA VAL A 64 1.59 -16.57 -4.82
C VAL A 64 1.13 -15.25 -4.20
N GLY A 65 0.07 -14.65 -4.74
CA GLY A 65 -0.53 -13.42 -4.22
C GLY A 65 -1.15 -13.55 -2.84
N MET A 66 -1.52 -14.75 -2.40
CA MET A 66 -2.05 -14.96 -1.04
C MET A 66 -1.01 -14.63 0.02
N THR A 67 0.28 -14.80 -0.28
CA THR A 67 1.39 -14.45 0.62
C THR A 67 1.30 -12.99 1.09
N TYR A 68 0.96 -12.06 0.20
CA TYR A 68 0.79 -10.64 0.56
C TYR A 68 -0.43 -10.37 1.44
N SER A 69 -1.45 -11.22 1.38
CA SER A 69 -2.68 -11.05 2.18
C SER A 69 -2.56 -11.65 3.57
N VAL A 70 -1.71 -12.68 3.75
CA VAL A 70 -1.52 -13.37 5.04
C VAL A 70 -0.32 -12.84 5.84
N LYS A 71 0.33 -11.78 5.38
CA LYS A 71 1.52 -11.20 6.04
C LYS A 71 1.30 -10.82 7.51
N VAL A 72 0.07 -10.59 7.92
CA VAL A 72 -0.31 -10.32 9.31
C VAL A 72 0.09 -11.46 10.27
N ILE A 73 0.20 -12.70 9.78
CA ILE A 73 0.56 -13.87 10.59
C ILE A 73 1.97 -13.75 11.16
N TRP A 74 2.94 -13.23 10.38
CA TRP A 74 4.32 -13.09 10.83
C TRP A 74 4.72 -11.64 11.18
N ALA A 75 3.85 -10.68 10.97
CA ALA A 75 4.10 -9.31 11.38
C ALA A 75 4.49 -9.15 12.86
N PRO A 76 3.90 -9.91 13.84
CA PRO A 76 4.33 -9.87 15.24
C PRO A 76 5.78 -10.27 15.46
N ILE A 77 6.33 -11.14 14.61
CA ILE A 77 7.74 -11.55 14.66
C ILE A 77 8.62 -10.36 14.25
N VAL A 78 8.26 -9.67 13.16
CA VAL A 78 8.97 -8.48 12.67
C VAL A 78 8.94 -7.33 13.70
N ASP A 79 7.87 -7.22 14.47
CA ASP A 79 7.72 -6.20 15.52
C ASP A 79 8.62 -6.43 16.73
N ARG A 80 8.86 -7.70 17.10
CA ARG A 80 9.46 -8.04 18.39
C ARG A 80 10.81 -8.72 18.29
N ALA A 81 11.00 -9.56 17.27
CA ALA A 81 12.24 -10.31 17.12
C ALA A 81 13.31 -9.47 16.44
N ALA A 82 14.48 -9.37 17.03
CA ALA A 82 15.66 -8.85 16.36
C ALA A 82 16.33 -9.96 15.54
N ILE A 83 16.72 -9.65 14.30
CA ILE A 83 17.52 -10.61 13.51
C ILE A 83 18.91 -10.74 14.15
N PRO A 84 19.34 -11.96 14.51
CA PRO A 84 20.67 -12.17 15.07
C PRO A 84 21.73 -11.57 14.15
N PHE A 85 22.78 -10.98 14.73
CA PHE A 85 23.89 -10.30 14.06
C PHE A 85 23.48 -9.00 13.36
N PHE A 86 22.59 -9.00 12.37
CA PHE A 86 22.20 -7.79 11.62
C PHE A 86 21.46 -6.77 12.51
N GLY A 87 20.61 -7.21 13.43
CA GLY A 87 19.89 -6.33 14.34
C GLY A 87 20.80 -5.52 15.26
N ARG A 88 21.95 -6.09 15.66
CA ARG A 88 22.92 -5.37 16.50
C ARG A 88 23.64 -4.24 15.75
N VAL A 89 23.88 -4.42 14.44
CA VAL A 89 24.63 -3.46 13.61
C VAL A 89 23.72 -2.42 12.98
N LEU A 90 22.59 -2.85 12.42
CA LEU A 90 21.70 -2.00 11.64
C LEU A 90 20.51 -1.48 12.44
N GLY A 91 20.15 -2.13 13.54
CA GLY A 91 18.90 -1.90 14.24
C GLY A 91 17.79 -2.86 13.78
N GLN A 92 16.64 -2.80 14.43
CA GLN A 92 15.56 -3.76 14.21
C GLN A 92 14.89 -3.60 12.83
N ARG A 93 14.42 -2.39 12.51
CA ARG A 93 13.65 -2.16 11.27
C ARG A 93 14.52 -2.35 10.04
N ARG A 94 15.70 -1.75 10.03
CA ARG A 94 16.64 -1.85 8.92
C ARG A 94 17.10 -3.28 8.65
N SER A 95 17.31 -4.08 9.69
CA SER A 95 17.70 -5.50 9.52
C SER A 95 16.61 -6.33 8.89
N TRP A 96 15.35 -6.14 9.26
CA TRP A 96 14.19 -6.82 8.63
C TRP A 96 13.96 -6.39 7.19
N ILE A 97 14.13 -5.09 6.88
CA ILE A 97 14.07 -4.59 5.50
C ILE A 97 15.15 -5.27 4.66
N LEU A 98 16.39 -5.27 5.13
CA LEU A 98 17.51 -5.89 4.44
C LEU A 98 17.29 -7.40 4.23
N PHE A 99 16.83 -8.11 5.25
CA PHE A 99 16.53 -9.54 5.16
C PHE A 99 15.46 -9.82 4.07
N GLY A 100 14.37 -9.06 4.06
CA GLY A 100 13.35 -9.19 3.02
C GLY A 100 13.91 -8.93 1.61
N GLN A 101 14.74 -7.88 1.46
CA GLN A 101 15.39 -7.56 0.19
C GLN A 101 16.35 -8.67 -0.27
N MET A 102 17.12 -9.27 0.65
CA MET A 102 17.99 -10.40 0.33
C MET A 102 17.21 -11.61 -0.18
N LEU A 103 16.04 -11.92 0.43
CA LEU A 103 15.16 -13.00 -0.05
C LEU A 103 14.61 -12.68 -1.45
N VAL A 104 14.24 -11.42 -1.72
CA VAL A 104 13.78 -11.00 -3.05
C VAL A 104 14.88 -11.18 -4.08
N VAL A 105 16.08 -10.69 -3.82
CA VAL A 105 17.24 -10.84 -4.74
C VAL A 105 17.57 -12.30 -4.98
N PHE A 106 17.64 -13.10 -3.92
CA PHE A 106 17.88 -14.53 -4.01
C PHE A 106 16.81 -15.22 -4.88
N GLY A 107 15.53 -14.96 -4.63
CA GLY A 107 14.43 -15.53 -5.40
C GLY A 107 14.44 -15.10 -6.87
N LEU A 108 14.72 -13.81 -7.17
CA LEU A 108 14.79 -13.32 -8.55
C LEU A 108 15.97 -13.94 -9.32
N ILE A 109 17.13 -14.10 -8.69
CA ILE A 109 18.29 -14.79 -9.28
C ILE A 109 17.94 -16.26 -9.54
N ALA A 110 17.31 -16.93 -8.58
CA ALA A 110 16.89 -18.32 -8.73
C ALA A 110 15.85 -18.48 -9.87
N ILE A 111 14.86 -17.58 -9.97
CA ILE A 111 13.90 -17.53 -11.08
C ILE A 111 14.64 -17.36 -12.42
N SER A 112 15.66 -16.49 -12.46
CA SER A 112 16.50 -16.29 -13.66
C SER A 112 17.23 -17.56 -14.08
N ILE A 113 17.76 -18.33 -13.12
CA ILE A 113 18.57 -19.54 -13.40
C ILE A 113 17.70 -20.73 -13.78
N PHE A 114 16.63 -21.02 -13.03
CA PHE A 114 15.80 -22.20 -13.23
C PHE A 114 14.74 -21.99 -14.34
N GLY A 115 14.31 -20.74 -14.54
CA GLY A 115 13.37 -20.39 -15.60
C GLY A 115 12.06 -21.21 -15.54
N VAL A 116 11.43 -21.36 -16.70
CA VAL A 116 10.16 -22.08 -16.88
C VAL A 116 10.35 -23.59 -17.01
N SER A 117 11.60 -24.08 -17.19
CA SER A 117 11.90 -25.50 -17.35
C SER A 117 11.51 -26.35 -16.13
N ASN A 118 11.39 -25.72 -14.93
CA ASN A 118 10.96 -26.40 -13.71
C ASN A 118 9.89 -25.54 -12.98
N LEU A 119 8.63 -25.71 -13.35
CA LEU A 119 7.49 -24.95 -12.78
C LEU A 119 7.37 -25.06 -11.26
N PRO A 120 7.57 -26.23 -10.61
CA PRO A 120 7.57 -26.32 -9.15
C PRO A 120 8.65 -25.45 -8.48
N LEU A 121 9.87 -25.42 -9.00
CA LEU A 121 10.93 -24.56 -8.47
C LEU A 121 10.64 -23.09 -8.75
N LEU A 122 10.13 -22.76 -9.93
CA LEU A 122 9.70 -21.41 -10.26
C LEU A 122 8.61 -20.92 -9.30
N ALA A 123 7.63 -21.75 -8.97
CA ALA A 123 6.59 -21.43 -7.99
C ALA A 123 7.17 -21.23 -6.59
N LEU A 124 8.08 -22.12 -6.14
CA LEU A 124 8.77 -22.00 -4.87
C LEU A 124 9.51 -20.66 -4.75
N PHE A 125 10.34 -20.30 -5.76
CA PHE A 125 11.09 -19.06 -5.74
C PHE A 125 10.19 -17.83 -5.87
N SER A 126 9.07 -17.91 -6.59
CA SER A 126 8.06 -16.86 -6.63
C SER A 126 7.42 -16.64 -5.26
N VAL A 127 7.17 -17.69 -4.49
CA VAL A 127 6.70 -17.59 -3.10
C VAL A 127 7.78 -16.98 -2.20
N ILE A 128 9.05 -17.35 -2.39
CA ILE A 128 10.17 -16.74 -1.63
C ILE A 128 10.28 -15.23 -1.93
N VAL A 129 10.16 -14.82 -3.19
CA VAL A 129 10.12 -13.41 -3.58
C VAL A 129 8.92 -12.70 -2.91
N ALA A 130 7.73 -13.28 -2.96
CA ALA A 130 6.53 -12.71 -2.36
C ALA A 130 6.63 -12.62 -0.83
N PHE A 131 7.22 -13.63 -0.17
CA PHE A 131 7.46 -13.61 1.27
C PHE A 131 8.49 -12.55 1.66
N GLY A 132 9.62 -12.48 0.94
CA GLY A 132 10.63 -11.45 1.15
C GLY A 132 10.07 -10.03 0.93
N SER A 133 9.33 -9.85 -0.15
CA SER A 133 8.64 -8.59 -0.46
C SER A 133 7.65 -8.19 0.63
N SER A 134 6.76 -9.10 1.05
CA SER A 134 5.79 -8.82 2.12
C SER A 134 6.47 -8.55 3.48
N THR A 135 7.60 -9.21 3.75
CA THR A 135 8.37 -9.01 4.98
C THR A 135 9.05 -7.63 4.99
N GLN A 136 9.68 -7.24 3.88
CA GLN A 136 10.23 -5.88 3.78
C GLN A 136 9.13 -4.82 3.87
N ASP A 137 7.94 -5.05 3.26
CA ASP A 137 6.80 -4.13 3.34
C ASP A 137 6.35 -3.88 4.78
N ILE A 138 6.22 -4.95 5.60
CA ILE A 138 5.89 -4.83 7.02
C ILE A 138 6.90 -3.93 7.74
N ALA A 139 8.20 -4.18 7.50
CA ALA A 139 9.27 -3.44 8.17
C ALA A 139 9.39 -1.99 7.66
N ILE A 140 9.19 -1.74 6.36
CA ILE A 140 9.18 -0.39 5.76
C ILE A 140 7.99 0.42 6.28
N ASP A 141 6.80 -0.18 6.36
CA ASP A 141 5.61 0.47 6.90
C ASP A 141 5.82 0.90 8.36
N ALA A 142 6.41 0.00 9.18
CA ALA A 142 6.76 0.31 10.56
C ALA A 142 7.84 1.41 10.64
N TYR A 143 8.91 1.29 9.84
CA TYR A 143 9.95 2.31 9.74
C TYR A 143 9.36 3.69 9.42
N ARG A 144 8.48 3.76 8.42
CA ARG A 144 7.81 5.00 7.98
C ARG A 144 7.05 5.67 9.11
N ILE A 145 6.35 4.89 9.93
CA ILE A 145 5.54 5.40 11.05
C ILE A 145 6.45 5.89 12.20
N GLU A 146 7.58 5.22 12.45
CA GLU A 146 8.48 5.49 13.57
C GLU A 146 9.54 6.58 13.28
N ALA A 147 9.87 6.80 11.99
CA ALA A 147 10.99 7.65 11.59
C ALA A 147 10.69 9.15 11.64
N ILE A 148 9.41 9.57 11.73
CA ILE A 148 9.02 10.98 11.69
C ILE A 148 7.76 11.22 12.53
N GLU A 149 7.51 12.49 12.89
CA GLU A 149 6.33 12.90 13.62
C GLU A 149 5.04 12.68 12.81
N GLU A 150 3.92 12.54 13.51
CA GLU A 150 2.62 12.19 12.93
C GLU A 150 2.15 13.20 11.86
N GLU A 151 2.44 14.47 12.06
CA GLU A 151 2.05 15.54 11.14
C GLU A 151 2.68 15.43 9.75
N TYR A 152 3.83 14.74 9.61
CA TYR A 152 4.56 14.57 8.35
C TYR A 152 4.31 13.22 7.66
N GLN A 153 3.44 12.37 8.22
CA GLN A 153 3.12 11.04 7.67
C GLN A 153 2.54 11.10 6.24
N GLY A 154 1.84 12.19 5.90
CA GLY A 154 1.35 12.41 4.55
C GLY A 154 2.48 12.51 3.52
N ALA A 155 3.55 13.27 3.83
CA ALA A 155 4.71 13.42 2.95
C ALA A 155 5.51 12.10 2.83
N MET A 156 5.69 11.38 3.95
CA MET A 156 6.32 10.04 3.95
C MET A 156 5.55 9.06 3.05
N SER A 157 4.22 9.06 3.16
CA SER A 157 3.36 8.19 2.36
C SER A 157 3.39 8.54 0.87
N ALA A 158 3.36 9.83 0.54
CA ALA A 158 3.45 10.30 -0.85
C ALA A 158 4.79 9.91 -1.49
N SER A 159 5.90 10.08 -0.77
CA SER A 159 7.24 9.69 -1.23
C SER A 159 7.37 8.18 -1.43
N TYR A 160 6.82 7.38 -0.50
CA TYR A 160 6.75 5.92 -0.65
C TYR A 160 5.97 5.52 -1.90
N ILE A 161 4.77 6.11 -2.10
CA ILE A 161 3.92 5.83 -3.26
C ILE A 161 4.63 6.21 -4.56
N LEU A 162 5.33 7.34 -4.60
CA LEU A 162 6.11 7.76 -5.77
C LEU A 162 7.13 6.68 -6.14
N GLY A 163 7.97 6.26 -5.19
CA GLY A 163 8.97 5.21 -5.41
C GLY A 163 8.33 3.89 -5.85
N TYR A 164 7.26 3.48 -5.18
CA TYR A 164 6.51 2.29 -5.51
C TYR A 164 5.96 2.30 -6.94
N ARG A 165 5.41 3.45 -7.39
CA ARG A 165 4.88 3.62 -8.75
C ARG A 165 5.98 3.58 -9.81
N ILE A 166 7.13 4.20 -9.54
CA ILE A 166 8.31 4.12 -10.43
C ILE A 166 8.74 2.66 -10.58
N ALA A 167 8.79 1.92 -9.49
CA ALA A 167 9.14 0.49 -9.51
C ALA A 167 8.15 -0.34 -10.32
N LEU A 168 6.84 -0.10 -10.18
CA LEU A 168 5.82 -0.79 -10.99
C LEU A 168 5.99 -0.51 -12.49
N LEU A 169 6.37 0.72 -12.86
CA LEU A 169 6.62 1.07 -14.26
C LEU A 169 7.84 0.32 -14.80
N ILE A 170 8.91 0.22 -14.00
CA ILE A 170 10.14 -0.50 -14.37
C ILE A 170 9.90 -2.02 -14.42
N ALA A 171 9.26 -2.59 -13.40
CA ALA A 171 8.98 -4.02 -13.34
C ALA A 171 7.90 -4.48 -14.35
N GLY A 172 7.03 -3.57 -14.78
CA GLY A 172 6.07 -3.78 -15.86
C GLY A 172 6.66 -3.40 -17.21
N ALA A 173 6.46 -2.15 -17.66
CA ALA A 173 6.86 -1.71 -19.00
C ALA A 173 8.37 -1.89 -19.26
N GLY A 174 9.23 -1.56 -18.28
CA GLY A 174 10.68 -1.71 -18.40
C GLY A 174 11.09 -3.17 -18.60
N ALA A 175 10.48 -4.11 -17.87
CA ALA A 175 10.74 -5.54 -18.03
C ALA A 175 10.39 -6.04 -19.43
N PHE A 176 9.23 -5.65 -19.98
CA PHE A 176 8.83 -5.99 -21.34
C PHE A 176 9.75 -5.38 -22.38
N TYR A 177 10.19 -4.13 -22.18
CA TYR A 177 11.15 -3.48 -23.05
C TYR A 177 12.47 -4.24 -23.09
N VAL A 178 13.03 -4.62 -21.94
CA VAL A 178 14.26 -5.43 -21.86
C VAL A 178 14.02 -6.82 -22.49
N ALA A 179 12.87 -7.44 -22.27
CA ALA A 179 12.51 -8.75 -22.86
C ALA A 179 12.41 -8.73 -24.39
N SER A 180 12.19 -7.57 -25.02
CA SER A 180 12.17 -7.45 -26.47
C SER A 180 13.56 -7.57 -27.11
N PHE A 181 14.63 -7.41 -26.33
CA PHE A 181 16.03 -7.49 -26.80
C PHE A 181 16.81 -8.66 -26.22
N THR A 182 16.31 -9.32 -25.18
CA THR A 182 17.01 -10.40 -24.48
C THR A 182 16.04 -11.41 -23.86
N ALA A 183 16.56 -12.55 -23.43
CA ALA A 183 15.76 -13.58 -22.78
C ALA A 183 15.17 -13.09 -21.42
N TRP A 184 14.01 -13.61 -21.04
CA TRP A 184 13.35 -13.30 -19.78
C TRP A 184 14.22 -13.57 -18.54
N SER A 185 15.08 -14.60 -18.60
CA SER A 185 16.06 -14.88 -17.54
C SER A 185 16.95 -13.65 -17.23
N ASN A 186 17.44 -12.97 -18.28
CA ASN A 186 18.24 -11.75 -18.12
C ASN A 186 17.41 -10.58 -17.56
N VAL A 187 16.13 -10.50 -17.92
CA VAL A 187 15.21 -9.49 -17.32
C VAL A 187 15.16 -9.65 -15.79
N TYR A 188 14.97 -10.87 -15.31
CA TYR A 188 14.93 -11.13 -13.86
C TYR A 188 16.27 -10.84 -13.18
N LEU A 189 17.39 -11.10 -13.85
CA LEU A 189 18.71 -10.73 -13.34
C LEU A 189 18.89 -9.21 -13.24
N VAL A 190 18.49 -8.47 -14.27
CA VAL A 190 18.48 -6.98 -14.24
C VAL A 190 17.63 -6.47 -13.09
N MET A 191 16.44 -7.04 -12.88
CA MET A 191 15.55 -6.65 -11.78
C MET A 191 16.17 -6.97 -10.40
N ALA A 192 16.89 -8.10 -10.28
CA ALA A 192 17.64 -8.41 -9.07
C ALA A 192 18.76 -7.38 -8.78
N VAL A 193 19.46 -6.91 -9.81
CA VAL A 193 20.45 -5.82 -9.66
C VAL A 193 19.77 -4.51 -9.25
N LEU A 194 18.61 -4.18 -9.80
CA LEU A 194 17.88 -2.97 -9.43
C LEU A 194 17.42 -2.98 -7.94
N MET A 195 17.25 -4.14 -7.32
CA MET A 195 17.02 -4.23 -5.87
C MET A 195 18.18 -3.68 -5.02
N CYS A 196 19.40 -3.54 -5.57
CA CYS A 196 20.52 -2.92 -4.88
C CYS A 196 20.25 -1.45 -4.50
N VAL A 197 19.33 -0.77 -5.19
CA VAL A 197 18.81 0.53 -4.79
C VAL A 197 18.21 0.49 -3.37
N GLY A 198 17.47 -0.58 -3.06
CA GLY A 198 16.93 -0.82 -1.72
C GLY A 198 18.02 -1.06 -0.68
N PHE A 199 19.07 -1.83 -1.02
CA PHE A 199 20.22 -2.03 -0.12
C PHE A 199 20.91 -0.69 0.20
N GLY A 200 21.13 0.15 -0.82
CA GLY A 200 21.70 1.49 -0.62
C GLY A 200 20.83 2.34 0.31
N ALA A 201 19.51 2.30 0.15
CA ALA A 201 18.59 3.01 1.02
C ALA A 201 18.68 2.54 2.48
N VAL A 202 18.76 1.23 2.72
CA VAL A 202 18.93 0.67 4.08
C VAL A 202 20.25 1.13 4.71
N MET A 203 21.34 1.17 3.94
CA MET A 203 22.66 1.59 4.46
C MET A 203 22.67 3.08 4.83
N LEU A 204 22.01 3.93 4.06
CA LEU A 204 21.96 5.39 4.28
C LEU A 204 20.91 5.80 5.31
N ALA A 205 19.86 5.03 5.49
CA ALA A 205 18.79 5.33 6.45
C ALA A 205 19.27 5.28 7.90
N LYS A 206 18.68 6.08 8.77
CA LYS A 206 18.91 6.02 10.22
C LYS A 206 17.84 5.16 10.87
N GLU A 207 18.25 4.28 11.79
CA GLU A 207 17.27 3.52 12.59
C GLU A 207 16.43 4.44 13.47
N PRO A 208 15.10 4.28 13.49
CA PRO A 208 14.21 5.06 14.35
C PRO A 208 14.56 4.89 15.83
N LEU A 209 14.51 5.99 16.61
CA LEU A 209 14.89 5.98 18.03
C LEU A 209 14.03 5.04 18.88
N LEU A 210 12.74 4.91 18.57
CA LEU A 210 11.80 4.03 19.29
C LEU A 210 12.17 2.54 19.12
N SER A 211 12.52 2.15 17.90
CA SER A 211 13.00 0.80 17.60
C SER A 211 14.32 0.49 18.34
N ARG A 212 15.22 1.48 18.41
CA ARG A 212 16.49 1.35 19.14
C ARG A 212 16.30 1.18 20.65
N GLN A 213 15.32 1.88 21.23
CA GLN A 213 14.95 1.72 22.67
C GLN A 213 14.33 0.36 22.95
N GLY A 214 13.57 -0.21 22.01
CA GLY A 214 13.02 -1.56 22.10
C GLY A 214 14.12 -2.62 22.23
N LEU A 215 15.15 -2.55 21.38
CA LEU A 215 16.30 -3.46 21.44
C LEU A 215 17.08 -3.38 22.77
N ILE A 216 17.25 -2.16 23.32
CA ILE A 216 17.94 -1.97 24.61
C ILE A 216 17.11 -2.60 25.74
N ARG A 217 15.80 -2.42 25.74
CA ARG A 217 14.89 -3.03 26.72
C ARG A 217 14.85 -4.56 26.65
N GLU A 218 14.94 -5.15 25.46
CA GLU A 218 15.02 -6.61 25.33
C GLU A 218 16.34 -7.16 25.83
N THR A 219 17.45 -6.44 25.67
CA THR A 219 18.75 -6.83 26.22
C THR A 219 18.75 -6.78 27.75
N ASP A 220 18.09 -5.78 28.34
CA ASP A 220 17.92 -5.67 29.80
C ASP A 220 16.86 -6.65 30.35
N SER A 221 15.82 -6.99 29.55
CA SER A 221 14.74 -7.92 29.93
C SER A 221 15.10 -9.39 29.69
N ALA A 222 16.18 -9.70 28.99
CA ALA A 222 16.70 -11.07 28.90
C ALA A 222 17.17 -11.58 30.27
N LEU A 223 17.37 -10.68 31.25
CA LEU A 223 17.58 -11.01 32.66
C LEU A 223 16.27 -11.26 33.43
N ASN A 224 15.11 -10.87 32.89
CA ASN A 224 13.79 -11.12 33.48
C ASN A 224 12.93 -11.96 32.52
N THR A 225 12.88 -13.24 32.79
CA THR A 225 12.22 -14.33 32.04
C THR A 225 10.71 -14.15 31.90
N GLN A 226 10.23 -13.15 31.18
CA GLN A 226 8.89 -13.24 30.58
C GLN A 226 9.01 -13.98 29.24
N LYS A 227 8.70 -15.28 29.29
CA LYS A 227 8.64 -16.14 28.10
C LYS A 227 7.89 -15.42 26.99
N PHE A 228 8.57 -15.18 25.87
CA PHE A 228 7.93 -14.77 24.61
C PHE A 228 6.90 -15.84 24.26
N THR A 229 5.64 -15.55 24.54
CA THR A 229 4.54 -16.40 24.10
C THR A 229 4.02 -15.78 22.80
N PHE A 230 4.14 -16.51 21.69
CA PHE A 230 3.62 -16.11 20.37
C PHE A 230 2.16 -15.59 20.47
N LEU A 231 1.36 -16.25 21.32
CA LEU A 231 -0.02 -15.84 21.59
C LEU A 231 -0.10 -14.40 22.13
N ASN A 232 0.77 -14.01 23.06
CA ASN A 232 0.81 -12.64 23.59
C ASN A 232 1.30 -11.63 22.53
N ALA A 233 2.18 -12.05 21.63
CA ALA A 233 2.63 -11.22 20.53
C ALA A 233 1.52 -10.93 19.50
N VAL A 234 0.59 -11.87 19.33
CA VAL A 234 -0.57 -11.70 18.45
C VAL A 234 -1.72 -10.99 19.17
N VAL A 235 -2.10 -11.45 20.36
CA VAL A 235 -3.30 -10.98 21.07
C VAL A 235 -3.14 -9.57 21.61
N ASN A 236 -1.96 -9.21 22.14
CA ASN A 236 -1.76 -7.90 22.76
C ASN A 236 -1.95 -6.71 21.81
N PRO A 237 -1.46 -6.73 20.55
CA PRO A 237 -1.72 -5.66 19.60
C PRO A 237 -3.22 -5.45 19.30
N PHE A 238 -3.98 -6.54 19.21
CA PHE A 238 -5.44 -6.47 19.03
C PHE A 238 -6.11 -5.91 20.29
N LYS A 239 -5.79 -6.46 21.46
CA LYS A 239 -6.33 -5.99 22.73
C LYS A 239 -6.04 -4.51 22.97
N ASP A 240 -4.79 -4.06 22.71
CA ASP A 240 -4.39 -2.66 22.80
C ASP A 240 -5.27 -1.77 21.90
N PHE A 241 -5.48 -2.18 20.65
CA PHE A 241 -6.31 -1.44 19.71
C PHE A 241 -7.76 -1.27 20.22
N PHE A 242 -8.38 -2.36 20.71
CA PHE A 242 -9.75 -2.32 21.23
C PHE A 242 -9.85 -1.53 22.54
N VAL A 243 -8.90 -1.69 23.46
CA VAL A 243 -8.86 -0.94 24.72
C VAL A 243 -8.69 0.57 24.47
N ARG A 244 -7.79 0.93 23.57
CA ARG A 244 -7.48 2.33 23.24
C ARG A 244 -8.63 3.04 22.51
N ASN A 245 -9.34 2.35 21.63
CA ASN A 245 -10.42 2.94 20.83
C ASN A 245 -11.82 2.67 21.40
N GLY A 246 -11.97 1.75 22.38
CA GLY A 246 -13.24 1.48 23.06
C GLY A 246 -14.38 1.15 22.07
N SER A 247 -15.52 1.79 22.25
CA SER A 247 -16.71 1.62 21.40
C SER A 247 -16.51 2.03 19.93
N PHE A 248 -15.50 2.86 19.63
CA PHE A 248 -15.17 3.26 18.27
C PHE A 248 -14.33 2.23 17.51
N ALA A 249 -13.75 1.23 18.17
CA ALA A 249 -12.88 0.25 17.55
C ALA A 249 -13.57 -0.47 16.37
N LEU A 250 -14.81 -0.90 16.56
CA LEU A 250 -15.58 -1.56 15.49
C LEU A 250 -15.85 -0.64 14.31
N LEU A 251 -16.19 0.63 14.58
CA LEU A 251 -16.45 1.63 13.53
C LEU A 251 -15.18 1.92 12.73
N ILE A 252 -14.02 1.97 13.38
CA ILE A 252 -12.72 2.14 12.73
C ILE A 252 -12.41 0.93 11.83
N ILE A 253 -12.63 -0.30 12.33
CA ILE A 253 -12.42 -1.53 11.56
C ILE A 253 -13.33 -1.56 10.31
N LEU A 254 -14.61 -1.21 10.47
CA LEU A 254 -15.53 -1.12 9.34
C LEU A 254 -15.09 -0.05 8.33
N LEU A 255 -14.66 1.12 8.81
CA LEU A 255 -14.13 2.18 7.93
C LEU A 255 -12.91 1.69 7.15
N ILE A 256 -11.96 1.02 7.81
CA ILE A 256 -10.78 0.45 7.15
C ILE A 256 -11.19 -0.54 6.05
N GLY A 257 -12.15 -1.42 6.34
CA GLY A 257 -12.61 -2.45 5.39
C GLY A 257 -13.34 -1.91 4.18
N VAL A 258 -14.09 -0.79 4.33
CA VAL A 258 -14.93 -0.28 3.23
C VAL A 258 -14.31 0.90 2.48
N TYR A 259 -13.28 1.57 3.01
CA TYR A 259 -12.74 2.79 2.41
C TYR A 259 -12.25 2.61 0.97
N ARG A 260 -11.59 1.48 0.69
CA ARG A 260 -11.05 1.16 -0.64
C ARG A 260 -11.95 0.23 -1.46
N LEU A 261 -13.15 -0.09 -0.94
CA LEU A 261 -14.03 -1.08 -1.55
C LEU A 261 -14.46 -0.68 -2.98
N SER A 262 -14.90 0.56 -3.14
CA SER A 262 -15.32 1.15 -4.41
C SER A 262 -14.22 1.07 -5.48
N ASP A 263 -13.01 1.52 -5.15
CA ASP A 263 -11.84 1.57 -6.01
C ASP A 263 -11.35 0.15 -6.41
N ILE A 264 -11.26 -0.78 -5.45
CA ILE A 264 -10.80 -2.15 -5.71
C ILE A 264 -11.80 -2.92 -6.59
N VAL A 265 -13.10 -2.78 -6.33
CA VAL A 265 -14.15 -3.46 -7.11
C VAL A 265 -14.18 -2.93 -8.53
N MET A 266 -14.14 -1.61 -8.72
CA MET A 266 -14.12 -0.96 -10.02
C MET A 266 -12.91 -1.38 -10.86
N GLY A 267 -11.72 -1.38 -10.27
CA GLY A 267 -10.46 -1.59 -10.98
C GLY A 267 -10.35 -2.94 -11.71
N ILE A 268 -11.07 -3.97 -11.26
CA ILE A 268 -11.05 -5.31 -11.90
C ILE A 268 -11.70 -5.30 -13.29
N MET A 269 -12.77 -4.54 -13.47
CA MET A 269 -13.51 -4.49 -14.74
C MET A 269 -13.07 -3.33 -15.64
N ALA A 270 -12.12 -2.50 -15.21
CA ALA A 270 -11.69 -1.34 -16.00
C ALA A 270 -11.04 -1.75 -17.34
N ASN A 271 -10.10 -2.71 -17.35
CA ASN A 271 -9.46 -3.15 -18.60
C ASN A 271 -10.41 -3.90 -19.54
N PRO A 272 -11.24 -4.87 -19.09
CA PRO A 272 -12.29 -5.46 -19.92
C PRO A 272 -13.21 -4.38 -20.53
N PHE A 273 -13.66 -3.43 -19.73
CA PHE A 273 -14.51 -2.33 -20.16
C PHE A 273 -13.89 -1.52 -21.31
N TYR A 274 -12.60 -1.14 -21.21
CA TYR A 274 -11.96 -0.38 -22.29
C TYR A 274 -11.92 -1.17 -23.61
N LEU A 275 -11.62 -2.47 -23.53
CA LEU A 275 -11.58 -3.34 -24.71
C LEU A 275 -12.96 -3.52 -25.32
N ASP A 276 -13.98 -3.75 -24.51
CA ASP A 276 -15.36 -3.94 -24.94
C ASP A 276 -15.96 -2.66 -25.54
N MET A 277 -15.52 -1.49 -25.07
CA MET A 277 -15.85 -0.20 -25.66
C MET A 277 -15.15 0.05 -27.01
N GLY A 278 -14.18 -0.80 -27.41
CA GLY A 278 -13.49 -0.72 -28.68
C GLY A 278 -12.22 0.15 -28.68
N TYR A 279 -11.71 0.54 -27.51
CA TYR A 279 -10.40 1.19 -27.43
C TYR A 279 -9.28 0.21 -27.81
N SER A 280 -8.33 0.66 -28.63
CA SER A 280 -7.16 -0.13 -29.00
C SER A 280 -6.22 -0.33 -27.80
N LYS A 281 -5.43 -1.44 -27.82
CA LYS A 281 -4.41 -1.72 -26.78
C LYS A 281 -3.40 -0.59 -26.62
N ILE A 282 -3.07 0.10 -27.72
CA ILE A 282 -2.13 1.24 -27.72
C ILE A 282 -2.74 2.44 -27.00
N GLU A 283 -4.00 2.77 -27.27
CA GLU A 283 -4.72 3.84 -26.61
C GLU A 283 -4.87 3.58 -25.11
N ILE A 284 -5.23 2.35 -24.76
CA ILE A 284 -5.30 1.92 -23.35
C ILE A 284 -3.92 2.07 -22.67
N ALA A 285 -2.85 1.59 -23.32
CA ALA A 285 -1.50 1.68 -22.77
C ALA A 285 -1.07 3.15 -22.56
N ASN A 286 -1.28 4.01 -23.53
CA ASN A 286 -0.88 5.41 -23.46
C ASN A 286 -1.69 6.18 -22.41
N ILE A 287 -3.01 6.03 -22.40
CA ILE A 287 -3.88 6.81 -21.52
C ILE A 287 -3.92 6.21 -20.11
N THR A 288 -4.14 4.89 -19.98
CA THR A 288 -4.36 4.32 -18.65
C THR A 288 -3.06 3.97 -17.93
N LYS A 289 -2.05 3.49 -18.66
CA LYS A 289 -0.77 3.07 -18.04
C LYS A 289 0.20 4.22 -17.89
N LEU A 290 0.46 4.96 -18.96
CA LEU A 290 1.46 6.03 -18.93
C LEU A 290 0.87 7.32 -18.33
N PHE A 291 -0.18 7.86 -18.93
CA PHE A 291 -0.76 9.13 -18.48
C PHE A 291 -1.43 9.00 -17.10
N GLY A 292 -2.20 7.93 -16.87
CA GLY A 292 -2.81 7.63 -15.57
C GLY A 292 -1.77 7.47 -14.45
N PHE A 293 -0.58 6.94 -14.76
CA PHE A 293 0.53 6.85 -13.83
C PHE A 293 0.95 8.23 -13.30
N PHE A 294 1.17 9.22 -14.17
CA PHE A 294 1.53 10.57 -13.75
C PHE A 294 0.42 11.23 -12.94
N MET A 295 -0.85 10.99 -13.31
CA MET A 295 -2.00 11.49 -12.54
C MET A 295 -2.07 10.90 -11.14
N THR A 296 -1.75 9.61 -10.97
CA THR A 296 -1.70 8.98 -9.64
C THR A 296 -0.60 9.59 -8.77
N ILE A 297 0.59 9.80 -9.35
CA ILE A 297 1.71 10.43 -8.62
C ILE A 297 1.33 11.85 -8.19
N PHE A 298 0.78 12.63 -9.11
CA PHE A 298 0.36 13.99 -8.82
C PHE A 298 -0.73 14.03 -7.74
N GLY A 299 -1.72 13.13 -7.82
CA GLY A 299 -2.76 12.98 -6.80
C GLY A 299 -2.20 12.61 -5.42
N ALA A 300 -1.25 11.68 -5.38
CA ALA A 300 -0.57 11.29 -4.13
C ALA A 300 0.23 12.45 -3.53
N PHE A 301 0.93 13.22 -4.35
CA PHE A 301 1.70 14.38 -3.94
C PHE A 301 0.79 15.49 -3.37
N VAL A 302 -0.27 15.85 -4.09
CA VAL A 302 -1.28 16.81 -3.61
C VAL A 302 -1.94 16.31 -2.32
N GLY A 303 -2.25 15.01 -2.25
CA GLY A 303 -2.78 14.36 -1.04
C GLY A 303 -1.85 14.52 0.16
N GLY A 304 -0.54 14.30 -0.04
CA GLY A 304 0.47 14.51 1.01
C GLY A 304 0.49 15.95 1.54
N LEU A 305 0.51 16.94 0.64
CA LEU A 305 0.49 18.36 1.00
C LEU A 305 -0.80 18.74 1.76
N LEU A 306 -1.95 18.28 1.25
CA LEU A 306 -3.24 18.63 1.86
C LEU A 306 -3.47 17.93 3.19
N VAL A 307 -2.96 16.71 3.38
CA VAL A 307 -2.98 16.03 4.69
C VAL A 307 -2.21 16.84 5.73
N ILE A 308 -1.06 17.40 5.39
CA ILE A 308 -0.28 18.25 6.28
C ILE A 308 -1.05 19.55 6.61
N LYS A 309 -1.67 20.19 5.63
CA LYS A 309 -2.31 21.49 5.79
C LYS A 309 -3.71 21.42 6.40
N TRP A 310 -4.55 20.47 5.96
CA TRP A 310 -5.97 20.38 6.35
C TRP A 310 -6.26 19.26 7.35
N GLY A 311 -5.26 18.39 7.61
CA GLY A 311 -5.38 17.23 8.47
C GLY A 311 -6.00 16.03 7.77
N VAL A 312 -5.73 14.86 8.34
CA VAL A 312 -6.10 13.55 7.79
C VAL A 312 -7.62 13.40 7.60
N GLY A 313 -8.43 13.84 8.57
CA GLY A 313 -9.87 13.62 8.56
C GLY A 313 -10.59 14.28 7.38
N ARG A 314 -10.25 15.53 7.07
CA ARG A 314 -10.83 16.24 5.91
C ARG A 314 -10.39 15.61 4.60
N CYS A 315 -9.11 15.24 4.50
CA CYS A 315 -8.58 14.60 3.29
C CYS A 315 -9.17 13.21 3.05
N LEU A 316 -9.46 12.43 4.10
CA LEU A 316 -10.18 11.16 3.97
C LEU A 316 -11.56 11.35 3.35
N LEU A 317 -12.32 12.34 3.83
CA LEU A 317 -13.66 12.60 3.31
C LEU A 317 -13.60 13.05 1.84
N ILE A 318 -12.72 13.99 1.53
CA ILE A 318 -12.52 14.48 0.16
C ILE A 318 -12.11 13.32 -0.77
N GLY A 319 -11.18 12.47 -0.34
CA GLY A 319 -10.71 11.31 -1.08
C GLY A 319 -11.84 10.29 -1.35
N ALA A 320 -12.64 9.96 -0.33
CA ALA A 320 -13.77 9.03 -0.47
C ALA A 320 -14.83 9.57 -1.44
N VAL A 321 -15.17 10.87 -1.34
CA VAL A 321 -16.12 11.53 -2.26
C VAL A 321 -15.56 11.56 -3.68
N ALA A 322 -14.29 11.93 -3.85
CA ALA A 322 -13.65 12.02 -5.16
C ALA A 322 -13.65 10.65 -5.86
N VAL A 323 -13.22 9.58 -5.19
CA VAL A 323 -13.21 8.21 -5.76
C VAL A 323 -14.63 7.74 -6.11
N ALA A 324 -15.62 7.96 -5.24
CA ALA A 324 -17.00 7.61 -5.56
C ALA A 324 -17.53 8.39 -6.78
N THR A 325 -17.18 9.67 -6.90
CA THR A 325 -17.58 10.52 -8.02
C THR A 325 -16.94 10.09 -9.34
N THR A 326 -15.66 9.68 -9.31
CA THR A 326 -14.96 9.24 -10.54
C THR A 326 -15.57 7.97 -11.12
N ASN A 327 -16.11 7.09 -10.31
CA ASN A 327 -16.88 5.92 -10.81
C ASN A 327 -18.13 6.32 -11.59
N LEU A 328 -18.73 7.48 -11.31
CA LEU A 328 -19.84 8.00 -12.11
C LEU A 328 -19.39 8.47 -13.51
N PHE A 329 -18.14 8.96 -13.64
CA PHE A 329 -17.57 9.26 -14.96
C PHE A 329 -17.36 7.99 -15.78
N PHE A 330 -16.96 6.87 -15.17
CA PHE A 330 -16.95 5.57 -15.84
C PHE A 330 -18.35 5.10 -16.25
N ALA A 331 -19.34 5.29 -15.39
CA ALA A 331 -20.73 4.98 -15.74
C ALA A 331 -21.19 5.81 -16.94
N GLN A 332 -20.87 7.10 -16.99
CA GLN A 332 -21.18 7.96 -18.12
C GLN A 332 -20.43 7.55 -19.40
N LEU A 333 -19.13 7.19 -19.27
CA LEU A 333 -18.33 6.68 -20.38
C LEU A 333 -18.96 5.41 -20.98
N ALA A 334 -19.55 4.54 -20.15
CA ALA A 334 -20.23 3.32 -20.57
C ALA A 334 -21.53 3.55 -21.37
N LEU A 335 -22.08 4.77 -21.37
CA LEU A 335 -23.26 5.15 -22.15
C LEU A 335 -22.92 5.70 -23.54
N LEU A 336 -21.64 5.93 -23.83
CA LEU A 336 -21.23 6.44 -25.14
C LEU A 336 -21.39 5.36 -26.21
N ALA A 337 -21.95 5.73 -27.33
CA ALA A 337 -22.15 4.83 -28.47
C ALA A 337 -20.85 4.47 -29.21
N ASN A 338 -19.84 5.35 -29.11
CA ASN A 338 -18.53 5.16 -29.73
C ASN A 338 -17.41 5.52 -28.72
N PRO A 339 -16.23 4.91 -28.82
CA PRO A 339 -15.09 5.24 -27.99
C PRO A 339 -14.65 6.69 -28.22
N ASP A 340 -14.55 7.47 -27.15
CA ASP A 340 -14.05 8.85 -27.16
C ASP A 340 -12.80 8.93 -26.31
N LEU A 341 -11.64 9.23 -26.96
CA LEU A 341 -10.35 9.31 -26.32
C LEU A 341 -10.26 10.47 -25.31
N ASN A 342 -10.94 11.58 -25.56
CA ASN A 342 -10.92 12.72 -24.66
C ASN A 342 -11.69 12.39 -23.37
N TRP A 343 -12.86 11.79 -23.50
CA TRP A 343 -13.62 11.33 -22.34
C TRP A 343 -12.87 10.25 -21.55
N LEU A 344 -12.22 9.30 -22.24
CA LEU A 344 -11.38 8.30 -21.58
C LEU A 344 -10.23 9.00 -20.82
N ALA A 345 -9.53 9.94 -21.44
CA ALA A 345 -8.42 10.65 -20.81
C ALA A 345 -8.88 11.45 -19.57
N VAL A 346 -10.02 12.15 -19.66
CA VAL A 346 -10.60 12.87 -18.52
C VAL A 346 -10.97 11.91 -17.39
N THR A 347 -11.71 10.83 -17.71
CA THR A 347 -12.14 9.84 -16.72
C THR A 347 -10.96 9.19 -16.01
N VAL A 348 -9.97 8.71 -16.76
CA VAL A 348 -8.75 8.08 -16.23
C VAL A 348 -7.91 9.07 -15.41
N SER A 349 -7.85 10.35 -15.84
CA SER A 349 -7.13 11.38 -15.10
C SER A 349 -7.74 11.63 -13.74
N LEU A 350 -9.04 11.85 -13.69
CA LEU A 350 -9.79 12.11 -12.46
C LEU A 350 -9.72 10.91 -11.51
N ASP A 351 -9.84 9.70 -12.04
CA ASP A 351 -9.78 8.47 -11.27
C ASP A 351 -8.39 8.27 -10.64
N ASN A 352 -7.34 8.32 -11.44
CA ASN A 352 -6.00 8.12 -10.93
C ASN A 352 -5.55 9.23 -9.96
N LEU A 353 -5.94 10.48 -10.21
CA LEU A 353 -5.68 11.60 -9.32
C LEU A 353 -6.40 11.40 -7.97
N SER A 354 -7.69 11.04 -8.00
CA SER A 354 -8.49 10.76 -6.80
C SER A 354 -7.96 9.55 -6.05
N GLY A 355 -7.62 8.48 -6.75
CA GLY A 355 -7.08 7.25 -6.19
C GLY A 355 -5.72 7.48 -5.50
N GLY A 356 -4.83 8.26 -6.13
CA GLY A 356 -3.55 8.65 -5.53
C GLY A 356 -3.72 9.50 -4.28
N PHE A 357 -4.59 10.51 -4.35
CA PHE A 357 -4.95 11.37 -3.22
C PHE A 357 -5.55 10.58 -2.06
N ALA A 358 -6.61 9.78 -2.33
CA ALA A 358 -7.31 8.99 -1.33
C ALA A 358 -6.40 7.96 -0.67
N THR A 359 -5.54 7.30 -1.45
CA THR A 359 -4.56 6.34 -0.94
C THR A 359 -3.60 6.99 0.03
N THR A 360 -3.04 8.16 -0.30
CA THR A 360 -2.10 8.87 0.56
C THR A 360 -2.75 9.31 1.87
N ALA A 361 -3.97 9.88 1.81
CA ALA A 361 -4.72 10.27 3.00
C ALA A 361 -5.05 9.06 3.89
N PHE A 362 -5.39 7.93 3.29
CA PHE A 362 -5.75 6.73 4.02
C PHE A 362 -4.53 6.04 4.67
N ILE A 363 -3.39 5.99 3.97
CA ILE A 363 -2.14 5.51 4.55
C ILE A 363 -1.72 6.37 5.75
N ALA A 364 -1.85 7.69 5.66
CA ALA A 364 -1.60 8.59 6.78
C ALA A 364 -2.54 8.32 7.97
N TYR A 365 -3.83 8.05 7.70
CA TYR A 365 -4.81 7.67 8.71
C TYR A 365 -4.44 6.36 9.41
N LEU A 366 -4.14 5.30 8.65
CA LEU A 366 -3.74 4.01 9.22
C LEU A 366 -2.49 4.13 10.08
N SER A 367 -1.54 4.97 9.65
CA SER A 367 -0.32 5.26 10.40
C SER A 367 -0.60 5.92 11.74
N GLY A 368 -1.52 6.88 11.77
CA GLY A 368 -1.94 7.56 13.00
C GLY A 368 -2.72 6.67 13.98
N LEU A 369 -3.39 5.63 13.50
CA LEU A 369 -4.08 4.64 14.34
C LEU A 369 -3.14 3.65 15.01
N THR A 370 -1.94 3.47 14.45
CA THR A 370 -1.00 2.44 14.86
C THR A 370 -0.29 2.83 16.15
N ASN A 371 -0.24 1.92 17.12
CA ASN A 371 0.54 2.10 18.34
C ASN A 371 2.02 1.81 18.03
N LYS A 372 2.91 2.73 18.40
CA LYS A 372 4.35 2.61 18.19
C LYS A 372 4.99 1.41 18.90
N ALA A 373 4.32 0.84 19.91
CA ALA A 373 4.74 -0.40 20.57
C ALA A 373 4.46 -1.68 19.75
N TYR A 374 3.54 -1.61 18.77
CA TYR A 374 3.10 -2.74 17.95
C TYR A 374 2.98 -2.36 16.47
N THR A 375 3.90 -1.53 15.98
CA THR A 375 3.79 -0.83 14.71
C THR A 375 3.58 -1.78 13.53
N ALA A 376 4.44 -2.79 13.38
CA ALA A 376 4.39 -3.71 12.25
C ALA A 376 3.12 -4.56 12.29
N THR A 377 2.74 -5.10 13.46
CA THR A 377 1.57 -5.98 13.60
C THR A 377 0.27 -5.24 13.35
N GLN A 378 0.08 -4.07 13.98
CA GLN A 378 -1.17 -3.30 13.82
C GLN A 378 -1.30 -2.75 12.41
N TYR A 379 -0.22 -2.21 11.82
CA TYR A 379 -0.29 -1.71 10.45
C TYR A 379 -0.50 -2.82 9.42
N ALA A 380 0.15 -3.97 9.58
CA ALA A 380 -0.08 -5.14 8.73
C ALA A 380 -1.54 -5.63 8.81
N LEU A 381 -2.13 -5.66 10.02
CA LEU A 381 -3.55 -5.97 10.19
C LEU A 381 -4.43 -4.99 9.41
N PHE A 382 -4.22 -3.69 9.59
CA PHE A 382 -5.03 -2.67 8.92
C PHE A 382 -4.87 -2.72 7.41
N SER A 383 -3.65 -2.89 6.90
CA SER A 383 -3.39 -3.00 5.46
C SER A 383 -3.97 -4.27 4.84
N SER A 384 -4.00 -5.38 5.57
CA SER A 384 -4.68 -6.60 5.15
C SER A 384 -6.20 -6.43 5.12
N LEU A 385 -6.77 -5.86 6.17
CA LEU A 385 -8.21 -5.59 6.28
C LEU A 385 -8.69 -4.60 5.20
N MET A 386 -7.89 -3.61 4.85
CA MET A 386 -8.17 -2.64 3.80
C MET A 386 -8.46 -3.29 2.44
N THR A 387 -7.77 -4.39 2.13
CA THR A 387 -7.84 -5.01 0.80
C THR A 387 -8.74 -6.23 0.72
N LEU A 388 -8.95 -6.95 1.85
CA LEU A 388 -9.71 -8.20 1.88
C LEU A 388 -11.16 -8.06 1.40
N PRO A 389 -11.98 -7.11 1.93
CA PRO A 389 -13.37 -6.98 1.49
C PRO A 389 -13.47 -6.62 0.01
N GLY A 390 -12.60 -5.72 -0.48
CA GLY A 390 -12.55 -5.33 -1.88
C GLY A 390 -12.20 -6.49 -2.80
N LYS A 391 -11.17 -7.28 -2.45
CA LYS A 391 -10.78 -8.48 -3.22
C LYS A 391 -11.87 -9.55 -3.23
N PHE A 392 -12.57 -9.74 -2.10
CA PHE A 392 -13.70 -10.66 -2.04
C PHE A 392 -14.86 -10.18 -2.92
N MET A 393 -15.30 -8.93 -2.75
CA MET A 393 -16.40 -8.36 -3.53
C MET A 393 -16.10 -8.28 -5.03
N SER A 394 -14.86 -8.01 -5.41
CA SER A 394 -14.47 -7.92 -6.81
C SER A 394 -14.62 -9.24 -7.58
N GLY A 395 -14.65 -10.39 -6.88
CA GLY A 395 -14.97 -11.68 -7.49
C GLY A 395 -16.37 -11.75 -8.10
N PHE A 396 -17.30 -10.90 -7.65
CA PHE A 396 -18.65 -10.83 -8.18
C PHE A 396 -18.83 -9.80 -9.31
N SER A 397 -17.80 -9.00 -9.61
CA SER A 397 -17.87 -7.91 -10.59
C SER A 397 -18.31 -8.38 -11.98
N GLY A 398 -17.79 -9.51 -12.45
CA GLY A 398 -18.15 -10.08 -13.75
C GLY A 398 -19.62 -10.45 -13.85
N PHE A 399 -20.20 -11.04 -12.80
CA PHE A 399 -21.63 -11.38 -12.76
C PHE A 399 -22.53 -10.15 -12.89
N VAL A 400 -22.12 -9.03 -12.25
CA VAL A 400 -22.88 -7.77 -12.37
C VAL A 400 -22.78 -7.21 -13.78
N VAL A 401 -21.60 -7.26 -14.41
CA VAL A 401 -21.40 -6.79 -15.79
C VAL A 401 -22.21 -7.66 -16.77
N ASP A 402 -22.13 -8.98 -16.65
CA ASP A 402 -22.82 -9.92 -17.55
C ASP A 402 -24.36 -9.81 -17.44
N SER A 403 -24.87 -9.56 -16.22
CA SER A 403 -26.31 -9.50 -15.98
C SER A 403 -26.92 -8.12 -16.23
N TYR A 404 -26.17 -7.03 -15.94
CA TYR A 404 -26.73 -5.66 -15.90
C TYR A 404 -25.90 -4.63 -16.68
N GLY A 405 -24.79 -5.04 -17.30
CA GLY A 405 -23.92 -4.19 -18.11
C GLY A 405 -23.01 -3.26 -17.29
N TYR A 406 -22.07 -2.61 -18.00
CA TYR A 406 -21.04 -1.75 -17.40
C TYR A 406 -21.59 -0.50 -16.70
N PHE A 407 -22.63 0.13 -17.25
CA PHE A 407 -23.25 1.30 -16.62
C PHE A 407 -23.70 1.00 -15.19
N THR A 408 -24.50 -0.07 -15.03
CA THR A 408 -25.01 -0.50 -13.72
C THR A 408 -23.87 -0.94 -12.80
N PHE A 409 -22.85 -1.58 -13.34
CA PHE A 409 -21.66 -1.98 -12.58
C PHE A 409 -20.92 -0.76 -12.00
N PHE A 410 -20.61 0.26 -12.80
CA PHE A 410 -19.92 1.45 -12.31
C PHE A 410 -20.78 2.29 -11.36
N LEU A 411 -22.08 2.34 -11.59
CA LEU A 411 -23.02 2.98 -10.66
C LEU A 411 -23.03 2.26 -9.31
N SER A 412 -23.06 0.93 -9.31
CA SER A 412 -22.99 0.13 -8.07
C SER A 412 -21.62 0.28 -7.38
N ALA A 413 -20.52 0.33 -8.14
CA ALA A 413 -19.19 0.61 -7.61
C ALA A 413 -19.10 2.00 -6.94
N ALA A 414 -19.73 3.03 -7.54
CA ALA A 414 -19.86 4.35 -6.92
C ALA A 414 -20.64 4.28 -5.60
N ALA A 415 -21.78 3.55 -5.59
CA ALA A 415 -22.60 3.37 -4.41
C ALA A 415 -21.85 2.66 -3.27
N LEU A 416 -20.93 1.74 -3.57
CA LEU A 416 -20.06 1.10 -2.58
C LEU A 416 -19.12 2.09 -1.87
N GLY A 417 -18.94 3.30 -2.39
CA GLY A 417 -18.22 4.39 -1.72
C GLY A 417 -19.04 5.09 -0.62
N LEU A 418 -20.37 5.05 -0.68
CA LEU A 418 -21.26 5.74 0.26
C LEU A 418 -21.06 5.29 1.72
N PRO A 419 -20.94 3.99 2.05
CA PRO A 419 -20.68 3.56 3.43
C PRO A 419 -19.41 4.20 4.01
N ALA A 420 -18.33 4.31 3.24
CA ALA A 420 -17.10 4.95 3.69
C ALA A 420 -17.32 6.44 4.01
N ILE A 421 -18.01 7.18 3.13
CA ILE A 421 -18.34 8.61 3.31
C ILE A 421 -19.15 8.81 4.59
N LEU A 422 -20.21 7.99 4.78
CA LEU A 422 -21.07 8.07 5.97
C LEU A 422 -20.32 7.74 7.26
N LEU A 423 -19.48 6.69 7.24
CA LEU A 423 -18.67 6.30 8.41
C LEU A 423 -17.64 7.38 8.78
N ILE A 424 -16.99 7.99 7.79
CA ILE A 424 -16.04 9.10 8.04
C ILE A 424 -16.77 10.28 8.67
N TRP A 425 -17.88 10.70 8.08
CA TRP A 425 -18.67 11.81 8.60
C TRP A 425 -19.13 11.58 10.04
N PHE A 426 -19.68 10.37 10.31
CA PHE A 426 -20.14 9.98 11.64
C PHE A 426 -18.99 9.91 12.66
N TYR A 427 -17.87 9.31 12.29
CA TYR A 427 -16.69 9.17 13.15
C TYR A 427 -16.14 10.53 13.58
N PHE A 428 -15.87 11.44 12.64
CA PHE A 428 -15.30 12.73 12.96
C PHE A 428 -16.30 13.69 13.65
N LYS A 429 -17.59 13.59 13.35
CA LYS A 429 -18.63 14.32 14.07
C LYS A 429 -18.66 13.94 15.55
N ASN A 430 -18.63 12.64 15.85
CA ASN A 430 -18.66 12.15 17.22
C ASN A 430 -17.36 12.44 17.98
N GLN A 431 -16.22 12.40 17.32
CA GLN A 431 -14.94 12.76 17.90
C GLN A 431 -14.93 14.24 18.33
N LYS A 432 -15.44 15.14 17.48
CA LYS A 432 -15.56 16.57 17.80
C LYS A 432 -16.47 16.83 19.00
N ASN A 433 -17.62 16.16 19.07
CA ASN A 433 -18.57 16.26 20.17
C ASN A 433 -17.98 15.79 21.52
N ARG A 434 -17.11 14.75 21.48
CA ARG A 434 -16.43 14.24 22.68
C ARG A 434 -15.38 15.22 23.20
N ILE A 435 -14.62 15.85 22.31
CA ILE A 435 -13.63 16.86 22.69
C ILE A 435 -14.33 18.08 23.27
N SER A 436 -15.44 18.54 22.69
CA SER A 436 -16.20 19.68 23.21
C SER A 436 -16.82 19.42 24.60
N LYS A 437 -17.30 18.19 24.85
CA LYS A 437 -17.78 17.80 26.19
C LYS A 437 -16.67 17.77 27.24
N LEU A 438 -15.51 17.23 26.91
CA LEU A 438 -14.36 17.20 27.83
C LEU A 438 -13.84 18.62 28.15
N SER A 439 -13.95 19.56 27.21
CA SER A 439 -13.59 20.95 27.42
C SER A 439 -14.64 21.73 28.26
N SER A 440 -15.93 21.36 28.15
CA SER A 440 -16.99 21.95 28.98
C SER A 440 -16.98 21.46 30.44
N ASP A 441 -16.69 20.17 30.64
CA ASP A 441 -16.65 19.55 31.97
C ASP A 441 -15.38 19.95 32.75
N GLY A 442 -14.28 20.32 32.06
CA GLY A 442 -13.04 20.83 32.68
C GLY A 442 -13.09 22.29 33.08
N SER A 443 -14.09 23.05 32.65
CA SER A 443 -14.27 24.48 33.00
C SER A 443 -15.18 24.71 34.20
N CYS A 444 -15.83 23.69 34.79
CA CYS A 444 -16.67 23.77 35.98
C CYS A 444 -15.97 23.39 37.29
N GLY A 445 -14.65 23.17 37.27
CA GLY A 445 -13.86 22.74 38.44
C GLY A 445 -12.75 23.70 38.85
N SER A 446 -12.88 25.00 38.61
CA SER A 446 -11.97 26.05 39.12
C SER A 446 -12.68 27.07 39.95
#